data_1bca02704c4b81659bf4dd7edf9d421b
#
_entry.id   1bca02704c4b81659bf4dd7edf9d421b
#
_cell.length_a   1.000
_cell.length_b   1.000
_cell.length_c   1.000
_cell.angle_alpha   90.00
_cell.angle_beta   90.00
_cell.angle_gamma   90.00
#
_symmetry.space_group_name_H-M   'P 1'
#
loop_
_entity.id
_entity.type
_entity.pdbx_description
1 polymer ?
#
loop_
_entity_poly.entity_id
_entity_poly.type
_entity_poly.pdbx_seq_one_letter_code
_entity_poly.pdbx_strand_id
1 'polypeptide(L)'
;PTGVFASELTVPYYAFLDAGMTVDVASPLGGIIPIDPLSLKPAVRTEADDRLLGDPALRARLTASLAVGDLDMRSYEIVYLAGGWGAAFDLGTSAVLGDQITAANANGAVIGGVCHGPLGLLQALDVDGTPLVEGRKVSAVTDKQVRELGITSTPQHPETELRAAGALFESATARRDVLANHWVVDGNLVTGQNQNAAPMVARLMLEMLSPHDS
;
A
#
# COMPACT_ATOMS: atom_id res chain seq x y z
N PRO A 1 -12.98 5.93 14.81
CA PRO A 1 -11.66 6.33 14.31
C PRO A 1 -11.08 5.21 13.43
N THR A 2 -10.43 5.58 12.35
CA THR A 2 -9.72 4.68 11.44
C THR A 2 -8.36 5.28 11.09
N GLY A 3 -7.54 4.56 10.33
CA GLY A 3 -6.22 4.97 9.93
C GLY A 3 -5.54 3.90 9.10
N VAL A 4 -4.21 3.88 9.08
CA VAL A 4 -3.44 2.80 8.50
C VAL A 4 -3.60 1.52 9.35
N PHE A 5 -3.72 0.37 8.70
CA PHE A 5 -3.68 -0.91 9.40
C PHE A 5 -2.23 -1.22 9.76
N ALA A 6 -1.93 -1.39 11.06
CA ALA A 6 -0.56 -1.41 11.56
C ALA A 6 0.37 -2.33 10.75
N SER A 7 0.03 -3.62 10.61
CA SER A 7 0.90 -4.59 9.91
C SER A 7 1.06 -4.33 8.41
N GLU A 8 0.14 -3.58 7.79
CA GLU A 8 0.27 -3.19 6.39
C GLU A 8 1.32 -2.08 6.18
N LEU A 9 1.72 -1.40 7.26
CA LEU A 9 2.82 -0.44 7.28
C LEU A 9 4.07 -1.05 7.90
N THR A 10 3.96 -1.66 9.08
CA THR A 10 5.12 -2.09 9.88
C THR A 10 5.87 -3.24 9.23
N VAL A 11 5.15 -4.22 8.66
CA VAL A 11 5.78 -5.39 8.02
C VAL A 11 6.67 -4.97 6.84
N PRO A 12 6.19 -4.22 5.83
CA PRO A 12 7.05 -3.77 4.75
C PRO A 12 8.09 -2.74 5.21
N TYR A 13 7.76 -1.83 6.13
CA TYR A 13 8.71 -0.88 6.66
C TYR A 13 9.96 -1.56 7.22
N TYR A 14 9.77 -2.55 8.10
CA TYR A 14 10.89 -3.27 8.67
C TYR A 14 11.56 -4.22 7.69
N ALA A 15 10.83 -4.81 6.74
CA ALA A 15 11.42 -5.62 5.70
C ALA A 15 12.41 -4.81 4.84
N PHE A 16 12.05 -3.60 4.45
CA PHE A 16 12.93 -2.70 3.69
C PHE A 16 14.10 -2.19 4.55
N LEU A 17 13.83 -1.80 5.78
CA LEU A 17 14.87 -1.33 6.71
C LEU A 17 15.91 -2.43 7.00
N ASP A 18 15.44 -3.65 7.27
CA ASP A 18 16.30 -4.81 7.58
C ASP A 18 17.08 -5.29 6.34
N ALA A 19 16.61 -4.97 5.13
CA ALA A 19 17.35 -5.14 3.88
C ALA A 19 18.40 -4.04 3.64
N GLY A 20 18.55 -3.09 4.56
CA GLY A 20 19.57 -2.02 4.49
C GLY A 20 19.09 -0.78 3.72
N MET A 21 17.83 -0.67 3.37
CA MET A 21 17.29 0.50 2.67
C MET A 21 17.03 1.67 3.65
N THR A 22 17.12 2.88 3.14
CA THR A 22 16.58 4.07 3.82
C THR A 22 15.09 4.15 3.52
N VAL A 23 14.27 4.24 4.56
CA VAL A 23 12.82 4.24 4.42
C VAL A 23 12.24 5.55 4.93
N ASP A 24 11.56 6.28 4.08
CA ASP A 24 10.77 7.45 4.44
C ASP A 24 9.31 7.06 4.64
N VAL A 25 8.64 7.79 5.53
CA VAL A 25 7.19 7.64 5.79
C VAL A 25 6.51 8.93 5.44
N ALA A 26 5.57 8.85 4.51
CA ALA A 26 4.84 10.01 4.00
C ALA A 26 3.33 9.79 4.02
N SER A 27 2.60 10.88 3.99
CA SER A 27 1.15 10.89 3.78
C SER A 27 0.77 12.03 2.80
N PRO A 28 -0.42 12.01 2.19
CA PRO A 28 -0.77 13.00 1.18
C PRO A 28 -0.50 14.45 1.58
N LEU A 29 -0.79 14.83 2.83
CA LEU A 29 -0.61 16.18 3.35
C LEU A 29 0.50 16.30 4.39
N GLY A 30 1.20 15.21 4.73
CA GLY A 30 2.13 15.18 5.85
C GLY A 30 1.46 15.17 7.22
N GLY A 31 2.27 15.21 8.28
CA GLY A 31 1.79 15.27 9.66
C GLY A 31 1.43 13.90 10.24
N ILE A 32 0.38 13.84 11.03
CA ILE A 32 0.03 12.63 11.78
C ILE A 32 -0.61 11.58 10.87
N ILE A 33 -0.04 10.36 10.87
CA ILE A 33 -0.67 9.16 10.31
C ILE A 33 -1.35 8.42 11.47
N PRO A 34 -2.69 8.41 11.54
CA PRO A 34 -3.39 7.64 12.56
C PRO A 34 -3.28 6.14 12.27
N ILE A 35 -3.11 5.34 13.31
CA ILE A 35 -3.16 3.87 13.22
C ILE A 35 -4.56 3.42 13.63
N ASP A 36 -5.14 2.49 12.87
CA ASP A 36 -6.41 1.88 13.24
C ASP A 36 -6.25 1.08 14.55
N PRO A 37 -6.98 1.44 15.62
CA PRO A 37 -6.83 0.77 16.92
C PRO A 37 -7.16 -0.74 16.88
N LEU A 38 -7.97 -1.18 15.91
CA LEU A 38 -8.29 -2.60 15.76
C LEU A 38 -7.07 -3.42 15.34
N SER A 39 -6.17 -2.82 14.55
CA SER A 39 -4.96 -3.49 14.06
C SER A 39 -3.93 -3.76 15.18
N LEU A 40 -4.00 -3.02 16.28
CA LEU A 40 -3.10 -3.19 17.43
C LEU A 40 -3.64 -4.14 18.52
N LYS A 41 -4.83 -4.72 18.32
CA LYS A 41 -5.37 -5.69 19.28
C LYS A 41 -4.50 -6.96 19.33
N PRO A 42 -4.27 -7.57 20.50
CA PRO A 42 -3.39 -8.74 20.64
C PRO A 42 -3.71 -9.92 19.70
N ALA A 43 -4.99 -10.08 19.32
CA ALA A 43 -5.42 -11.16 18.43
C ALA A 43 -5.06 -10.93 16.94
N VAL A 44 -4.62 -9.72 16.56
CA VAL A 44 -4.37 -9.32 15.17
C VAL A 44 -2.93 -8.84 14.98
N ARG A 45 -2.33 -8.32 16.04
CA ARG A 45 -1.01 -7.70 16.07
C ARG A 45 0.09 -8.69 15.71
N THR A 46 1.03 -8.25 14.89
CA THR A 46 2.20 -9.00 14.44
C THR A 46 3.45 -8.64 15.25
N GLU A 47 4.55 -9.39 15.06
CA GLU A 47 5.87 -9.05 15.64
C GLU A 47 6.37 -7.68 15.15
N ALA A 48 6.10 -7.32 13.90
CA ALA A 48 6.44 -6.00 13.35
C ALA A 48 5.69 -4.87 14.08
N ASP A 49 4.44 -5.12 14.48
CA ASP A 49 3.65 -4.17 15.26
C ASP A 49 4.18 -4.06 16.70
N ASP A 50 4.67 -5.16 17.29
CA ASP A 50 5.36 -5.14 18.57
C ASP A 50 6.66 -4.34 18.49
N ARG A 51 7.41 -4.47 17.40
CA ARG A 51 8.63 -3.67 17.14
C ARG A 51 8.29 -2.18 17.07
N LEU A 52 7.21 -1.78 16.40
CA LEU A 52 6.73 -0.39 16.38
C LEU A 52 6.49 0.17 17.77
N LEU A 53 5.86 -0.61 18.67
CA LEU A 53 5.57 -0.13 20.02
C LEU A 53 6.85 0.24 20.80
N GLY A 54 7.96 -0.45 20.50
CA GLY A 54 9.29 -0.20 21.08
C GLY A 54 10.17 0.77 20.27
N ASP A 55 9.73 1.22 19.09
CA ASP A 55 10.54 2.03 18.17
C ASP A 55 10.15 3.52 18.21
N PRO A 56 10.92 4.36 18.94
CA PRO A 56 10.62 5.78 19.00
C PRO A 56 10.84 6.49 17.66
N ALA A 57 11.73 5.99 16.79
CA ALA A 57 12.02 6.60 15.50
C ALA A 57 10.83 6.46 14.54
N LEU A 58 10.27 5.23 14.41
CA LEU A 58 9.09 5.06 13.57
C LEU A 58 7.88 5.79 14.15
N ARG A 59 7.69 5.79 15.46
CA ARG A 59 6.60 6.56 16.10
C ARG A 59 6.70 8.06 15.82
N ALA A 60 7.91 8.61 15.84
CA ALA A 60 8.14 10.01 15.48
C ALA A 60 7.78 10.29 14.01
N ARG A 61 8.16 9.39 13.09
CA ARG A 61 7.78 9.48 11.66
C ARG A 61 6.26 9.42 11.45
N LEU A 62 5.55 8.59 12.22
CA LEU A 62 4.08 8.52 12.16
C LEU A 62 3.40 9.75 12.75
N THR A 63 4.05 10.45 13.67
CA THR A 63 3.53 11.70 14.26
C THR A 63 3.79 12.90 13.38
N ALA A 64 4.87 12.88 12.57
CA ALA A 64 5.30 13.94 11.69
C ALA A 64 5.78 13.35 10.36
N SER A 65 4.86 12.73 9.61
CA SER A 65 5.16 12.18 8.29
C SER A 65 5.47 13.30 7.28
N LEU A 66 6.24 12.95 6.28
CA LEU A 66 6.53 13.85 5.17
C LEU A 66 5.27 14.09 4.33
N ALA A 67 5.11 15.28 3.79
CA ALA A 67 4.08 15.52 2.79
C ALA A 67 4.55 14.95 1.44
N VAL A 68 3.70 14.19 0.77
CA VAL A 68 4.01 13.60 -0.54
C VAL A 68 4.43 14.66 -1.56
N GLY A 69 3.85 15.86 -1.48
CA GLY A 69 4.18 16.96 -2.37
C GLY A 69 5.60 17.55 -2.19
N ASP A 70 6.22 17.30 -1.05
CA ASP A 70 7.58 17.76 -0.74
C ASP A 70 8.65 16.74 -1.16
N LEU A 71 8.25 15.56 -1.65
CA LEU A 71 9.15 14.50 -2.09
C LEU A 71 9.43 14.59 -3.59
N ASP A 72 10.55 14.04 -4.01
CA ASP A 72 10.83 13.69 -5.40
C ASP A 72 10.88 12.16 -5.51
N MET A 73 9.72 11.55 -5.84
CA MET A 73 9.63 10.08 -5.90
C MET A 73 10.42 9.46 -7.05
N ARG A 74 11.00 10.24 -7.96
CA ARG A 74 11.95 9.74 -8.96
C ARG A 74 13.23 9.19 -8.31
N SER A 75 13.56 9.62 -7.10
CA SER A 75 14.75 9.16 -6.37
C SER A 75 14.53 7.88 -5.57
N TYR A 76 13.32 7.35 -5.52
CA TYR A 76 13.00 6.15 -4.76
C TYR A 76 12.98 4.91 -5.66
N GLU A 77 13.62 3.84 -5.21
CA GLU A 77 13.62 2.54 -5.87
C GLU A 77 12.33 1.77 -5.63
N ILE A 78 11.68 2.02 -4.48
CA ILE A 78 10.41 1.42 -4.08
C ILE A 78 9.44 2.52 -3.63
N VAL A 79 8.20 2.44 -4.10
CA VAL A 79 7.05 3.17 -3.55
C VAL A 79 6.03 2.15 -3.06
N TYR A 80 5.82 2.10 -1.75
CA TYR A 80 4.86 1.18 -1.13
C TYR A 80 3.68 1.92 -0.53
N LEU A 81 2.48 1.48 -0.87
CA LEU A 81 1.21 2.06 -0.44
C LEU A 81 0.60 1.20 0.66
N ALA A 82 0.74 1.64 1.90
CA ALA A 82 0.12 0.98 3.04
C ALA A 82 -1.40 1.19 3.02
N GLY A 83 -2.14 0.14 3.33
CA GLY A 83 -3.59 0.22 3.38
C GLY A 83 -4.11 0.50 4.80
N GLY A 84 -5.26 -0.07 5.09
CA GLY A 84 -6.13 0.30 6.20
C GLY A 84 -7.28 1.15 5.68
N TRP A 85 -8.38 1.17 6.41
CA TRP A 85 -9.57 1.88 5.91
C TRP A 85 -9.37 3.39 5.76
N GLY A 86 -8.40 3.97 6.48
CA GLY A 86 -8.04 5.40 6.32
C GLY A 86 -7.70 5.77 4.87
N ALA A 87 -7.03 4.88 4.14
CA ALA A 87 -6.64 5.10 2.75
C ALA A 87 -7.81 5.33 1.79
N ALA A 88 -9.02 4.87 2.14
CA ALA A 88 -10.21 5.10 1.35
C ALA A 88 -10.68 6.57 1.34
N PHE A 89 -10.15 7.41 2.24
CA PHE A 89 -10.56 8.80 2.39
C PHE A 89 -9.66 9.79 1.65
N ASP A 90 -8.42 9.39 1.32
CA ASP A 90 -7.43 10.32 0.79
C ASP A 90 -6.59 9.78 -0.38
N LEU A 91 -6.13 8.51 -0.36
CA LEU A 91 -5.16 8.05 -1.34
C LEU A 91 -5.69 8.08 -2.77
N GLY A 92 -6.91 7.59 -3.01
CA GLY A 92 -7.45 7.46 -4.36
C GLY A 92 -7.88 8.78 -5.01
N THR A 93 -7.91 9.86 -4.24
CA THR A 93 -8.29 11.21 -4.72
C THR A 93 -7.12 12.19 -4.72
N SER A 94 -5.94 11.77 -4.25
CA SER A 94 -4.77 12.62 -4.17
C SER A 94 -4.07 12.75 -5.53
N ALA A 95 -4.32 13.85 -6.25
CA ALA A 95 -3.63 14.15 -7.49
C ALA A 95 -2.11 14.26 -7.30
N VAL A 96 -1.67 14.86 -6.19
CA VAL A 96 -0.24 14.99 -5.86
C VAL A 96 0.42 13.62 -5.70
N LEU A 97 -0.25 12.66 -5.04
CA LEU A 97 0.25 11.29 -4.96
C LEU A 97 0.31 10.64 -6.34
N GLY A 98 -0.71 10.83 -7.17
CA GLY A 98 -0.74 10.34 -8.55
C GLY A 98 0.42 10.85 -9.38
N ASP A 99 0.69 12.16 -9.33
CA ASP A 99 1.81 12.79 -10.05
C ASP A 99 3.17 12.22 -9.59
N GLN A 100 3.36 12.05 -8.30
CA GLN A 100 4.58 11.49 -7.72
C GLN A 100 4.78 10.01 -8.09
N ILE A 101 3.70 9.20 -8.07
CA ILE A 101 3.76 7.80 -8.52
C ILE A 101 4.05 7.72 -10.02
N THR A 102 3.43 8.59 -10.83
CA THR A 102 3.71 8.70 -12.27
C THR A 102 5.19 8.95 -12.52
N ALA A 103 5.77 9.89 -11.77
CA ALA A 103 7.20 10.23 -11.87
C ALA A 103 8.10 9.05 -11.43
N ALA A 104 7.75 8.36 -10.35
CA ALA A 104 8.45 7.17 -9.88
C ALA A 104 8.38 6.02 -10.90
N ASN A 105 7.18 5.77 -11.47
CA ASN A 105 6.97 4.76 -12.51
C ASN A 105 7.83 5.03 -13.76
N ALA A 106 7.80 6.26 -14.23
CA ALA A 106 8.60 6.67 -15.39
C ALA A 106 10.11 6.52 -15.15
N ASN A 107 10.55 6.55 -13.90
CA ASN A 107 11.96 6.35 -13.51
C ASN A 107 12.29 4.89 -13.15
N GLY A 108 11.34 3.96 -13.30
CA GLY A 108 11.56 2.53 -13.14
C GLY A 108 11.44 2.02 -11.70
N ALA A 109 10.86 2.78 -10.79
CA ALA A 109 10.60 2.33 -9.43
C ALA A 109 9.68 1.10 -9.39
N VAL A 110 9.88 0.22 -8.41
CA VAL A 110 8.95 -0.84 -8.07
C VAL A 110 7.83 -0.22 -7.23
N ILE A 111 6.60 -0.38 -7.67
CA ILE A 111 5.42 0.22 -7.04
C ILE A 111 4.52 -0.89 -6.51
N GLY A 112 4.02 -0.74 -5.30
CA GLY A 112 3.15 -1.76 -4.73
C GLY A 112 2.34 -1.28 -3.54
N GLY A 113 1.58 -2.22 -2.98
CA GLY A 113 0.74 -1.96 -1.81
C GLY A 113 -0.26 -3.08 -1.57
N VAL A 114 -0.96 -3.00 -0.46
CA VAL A 114 -1.96 -4.01 -0.08
C VAL A 114 -3.25 -3.37 0.40
N CYS A 115 -4.31 -4.17 0.42
CA CYS A 115 -5.60 -3.80 1.02
C CYS A 115 -6.22 -2.56 0.34
N HIS A 116 -6.38 -1.46 1.07
CA HIS A 116 -6.85 -0.18 0.51
C HIS A 116 -5.72 0.63 -0.14
N GLY A 117 -4.45 0.28 0.09
CA GLY A 117 -3.28 1.00 -0.44
C GLY A 117 -3.31 1.21 -1.96
N PRO A 118 -3.65 0.18 -2.77
CA PRO A 118 -3.72 0.32 -4.23
C PRO A 118 -4.70 1.39 -4.75
N LEU A 119 -5.58 1.96 -3.92
CA LEU A 119 -6.34 3.16 -4.29
C LEU A 119 -5.43 4.32 -4.71
N GLY A 120 -4.24 4.43 -4.11
CA GLY A 120 -3.27 5.46 -4.46
C GLY A 120 -2.78 5.41 -5.92
N LEU A 121 -3.01 4.29 -6.62
CA LEU A 121 -2.66 4.14 -8.04
C LEU A 121 -3.66 4.82 -8.99
N LEU A 122 -4.87 5.17 -8.51
CA LEU A 122 -5.97 5.62 -9.36
C LEU A 122 -5.69 6.95 -10.10
N GLN A 123 -4.88 7.82 -9.52
CA GLN A 123 -4.54 9.12 -10.12
C GLN A 123 -3.19 9.08 -10.87
N ALA A 124 -2.48 7.93 -10.85
CA ALA A 124 -1.21 7.78 -11.52
C ALA A 124 -1.39 7.42 -13.01
N LEU A 125 -0.45 7.88 -13.82
CA LEU A 125 -0.41 7.61 -15.25
C LEU A 125 0.81 6.76 -15.62
N ASP A 126 0.68 6.01 -16.70
CA ASP A 126 1.82 5.35 -17.35
C ASP A 126 2.54 6.33 -18.27
N VAL A 127 3.66 5.91 -18.86
CA VAL A 127 4.53 6.73 -19.71
C VAL A 127 3.83 7.24 -20.97
N ASP A 128 2.77 6.59 -21.42
CA ASP A 128 1.96 6.99 -22.57
C ASP A 128 0.77 7.90 -22.19
N GLY A 129 0.60 8.21 -20.91
CA GLY A 129 -0.46 9.05 -20.37
C GLY A 129 -1.79 8.33 -20.11
N THR A 130 -1.84 7.01 -20.25
CA THR A 130 -2.99 6.20 -19.84
C THR A 130 -2.99 5.97 -18.30
N PRO A 131 -4.14 5.65 -17.68
CA PRO A 131 -4.15 5.28 -16.27
C PRO A 131 -3.16 4.13 -15.97
N LEU A 132 -2.32 4.30 -14.95
CA LEU A 132 -1.27 3.32 -14.60
C LEU A 132 -1.80 1.89 -14.43
N VAL A 133 -3.03 1.74 -13.97
CA VAL A 133 -3.63 0.42 -13.70
C VAL A 133 -4.41 -0.14 -14.90
N GLU A 134 -4.61 0.62 -15.97
CA GLU A 134 -5.38 0.17 -17.14
C GLU A 134 -4.71 -1.03 -17.82
N GLY A 135 -5.46 -2.12 -17.95
CA GLY A 135 -4.98 -3.38 -18.52
C GLY A 135 -3.95 -4.14 -17.65
N ARG A 136 -3.61 -3.63 -16.46
CA ARG A 136 -2.65 -4.25 -15.56
C ARG A 136 -3.33 -5.12 -14.49
N LYS A 137 -2.67 -6.20 -14.12
CA LYS A 137 -3.13 -7.04 -13.02
C LYS A 137 -2.89 -6.34 -11.69
N VAL A 138 -3.95 -6.21 -10.89
CA VAL A 138 -3.91 -5.58 -9.58
C VAL A 138 -4.72 -6.40 -8.58
N SER A 139 -4.24 -6.51 -7.36
CA SER A 139 -4.96 -7.07 -6.22
C SER A 139 -5.11 -6.02 -5.13
N ALA A 140 -6.27 -5.99 -4.49
CA ALA A 140 -6.58 -5.12 -3.36
C ALA A 140 -7.67 -5.76 -2.50
N VAL A 141 -8.10 -5.09 -1.43
CA VAL A 141 -9.22 -5.57 -0.61
C VAL A 141 -10.49 -5.67 -1.46
N THR A 142 -11.17 -6.82 -1.32
CA THR A 142 -12.41 -7.07 -2.05
C THR A 142 -13.61 -6.35 -1.45
N ASP A 143 -14.59 -6.03 -2.26
CA ASP A 143 -15.88 -5.52 -1.79
C ASP A 143 -16.56 -6.48 -0.81
N LYS A 144 -16.34 -7.79 -0.97
CA LYS A 144 -16.81 -8.80 -0.03
C LYS A 144 -16.15 -8.64 1.33
N GLN A 145 -14.83 -8.48 1.40
CA GLN A 145 -14.11 -8.27 2.66
C GLN A 145 -14.54 -6.98 3.34
N VAL A 146 -14.71 -5.89 2.59
CA VAL A 146 -15.20 -4.61 3.14
C VAL A 146 -16.55 -4.79 3.83
N ARG A 147 -17.49 -5.51 3.18
CA ARG A 147 -18.80 -5.83 3.79
C ARG A 147 -18.67 -6.73 5.03
N GLU A 148 -17.80 -7.74 4.98
CA GLU A 148 -17.54 -8.67 6.09
C GLU A 148 -16.93 -8.00 7.33
N LEU A 149 -16.20 -6.89 7.13
CA LEU A 149 -15.68 -6.04 8.21
C LEU A 149 -16.74 -5.12 8.82
N GLY A 150 -17.97 -5.15 8.28
CA GLY A 150 -19.07 -4.30 8.75
C GLY A 150 -18.94 -2.84 8.33
N ILE A 151 -18.13 -2.55 7.33
CA ILE A 151 -17.98 -1.21 6.77
C ILE A 151 -19.18 -0.96 5.84
N THR A 152 -20.17 -0.25 6.34
CA THR A 152 -21.44 0.00 5.62
C THR A 152 -21.41 1.26 4.76
N SER A 153 -20.44 2.14 5.00
CA SER A 153 -20.23 3.37 4.25
C SER A 153 -18.75 3.69 4.17
N THR A 154 -18.23 3.79 2.96
CA THR A 154 -16.86 4.19 2.67
C THR A 154 -16.87 5.06 1.42
N PRO A 155 -16.03 6.10 1.33
CA PRO A 155 -16.01 6.96 0.15
C PRO A 155 -15.50 6.22 -1.10
N GLN A 156 -14.61 5.24 -0.94
CA GLN A 156 -14.06 4.45 -2.04
C GLN A 156 -14.02 2.97 -1.69
N HIS A 157 -14.31 2.12 -2.68
CA HIS A 157 -14.22 0.67 -2.62
C HIS A 157 -13.09 0.21 -3.55
N PRO A 158 -11.95 -0.29 -3.03
CA PRO A 158 -10.77 -0.58 -3.86
C PRO A 158 -11.05 -1.48 -5.06
N GLU A 159 -11.74 -2.60 -4.89
CA GLU A 159 -12.08 -3.49 -6.01
C GLU A 159 -12.92 -2.78 -7.06
N THR A 160 -13.98 -2.10 -6.65
CA THR A 160 -14.88 -1.37 -7.56
C THR A 160 -14.14 -0.26 -8.31
N GLU A 161 -13.35 0.57 -7.61
CA GLU A 161 -12.64 1.70 -8.21
C GLU A 161 -11.54 1.24 -9.17
N LEU A 162 -10.75 0.24 -8.80
CA LEU A 162 -9.67 -0.29 -9.64
C LEU A 162 -10.23 -0.94 -10.91
N ARG A 163 -11.33 -1.71 -10.81
CA ARG A 163 -12.01 -2.26 -11.99
C ARG A 163 -12.55 -1.15 -12.90
N ALA A 164 -13.13 -0.09 -12.32
CA ALA A 164 -13.62 1.06 -13.07
C ALA A 164 -12.49 1.82 -13.79
N ALA A 165 -11.29 1.84 -13.22
CA ALA A 165 -10.09 2.40 -13.83
C ALA A 165 -9.41 1.47 -14.88
N GLY A 166 -10.04 0.33 -15.21
CA GLY A 166 -9.56 -0.59 -16.24
C GLY A 166 -8.59 -1.66 -15.77
N ALA A 167 -8.36 -1.81 -14.46
CA ALA A 167 -7.49 -2.85 -13.94
C ALA A 167 -8.05 -4.27 -14.16
N LEU A 168 -7.17 -5.22 -14.45
CA LEU A 168 -7.45 -6.65 -14.43
C LEU A 168 -7.37 -7.12 -12.97
N PHE A 169 -8.44 -6.88 -12.23
CA PHE A 169 -8.47 -7.15 -10.80
C PHE A 169 -8.49 -8.65 -10.49
N GLU A 170 -7.54 -9.12 -9.70
CA GLU A 170 -7.43 -10.50 -9.24
C GLU A 170 -7.55 -10.59 -7.72
N SER A 171 -8.22 -11.64 -7.23
CA SER A 171 -8.35 -11.91 -5.79
C SER A 171 -8.59 -13.39 -5.53
N ALA A 172 -8.25 -13.84 -4.34
CA ALA A 172 -8.69 -15.11 -3.81
C ALA A 172 -9.96 -14.92 -2.97
N THR A 173 -10.79 -15.95 -2.90
CA THR A 173 -11.95 -15.96 -2.00
C THR A 173 -11.78 -17.03 -0.94
N ALA A 174 -12.28 -16.77 0.25
CA ALA A 174 -12.34 -17.70 1.37
C ALA A 174 -13.73 -17.65 2.02
N ARG A 175 -13.98 -18.48 3.03
CA ARG A 175 -15.21 -18.41 3.81
C ARG A 175 -15.43 -16.98 4.35
N ARG A 176 -14.34 -16.34 4.80
CA ARG A 176 -14.25 -14.90 5.06
C ARG A 176 -13.01 -14.41 4.33
N ASP A 177 -13.13 -13.37 3.51
CA ASP A 177 -12.01 -12.91 2.68
C ASP A 177 -10.86 -12.31 3.49
N VAL A 178 -11.08 -11.92 4.74
CA VAL A 178 -10.00 -11.56 5.67
C VAL A 178 -8.98 -12.70 5.89
N LEU A 179 -9.38 -13.95 5.62
CA LEU A 179 -8.51 -15.13 5.68
C LEU A 179 -7.87 -15.47 4.33
N ALA A 180 -8.29 -14.81 3.25
CA ALA A 180 -7.66 -15.00 1.95
C ALA A 180 -6.25 -14.41 1.95
N ASN A 181 -5.38 -14.99 1.12
CA ASN A 181 -4.04 -14.48 0.89
C ASN A 181 -3.77 -14.54 -0.61
N HIS A 182 -3.71 -13.38 -1.24
CA HIS A 182 -3.50 -13.26 -2.68
C HIS A 182 -2.65 -12.04 -3.00
N TRP A 183 -1.77 -12.19 -3.96
CA TRP A 183 -0.95 -11.11 -4.51
C TRP A 183 -0.73 -11.34 -5.99
N VAL A 184 -0.42 -10.27 -6.70
CA VAL A 184 -0.08 -10.30 -8.11
C VAL A 184 1.17 -9.47 -8.37
N VAL A 185 1.92 -9.88 -9.39
CA VAL A 185 3.03 -9.14 -9.98
C VAL A 185 2.69 -8.88 -11.43
N ASP A 186 2.82 -7.64 -11.86
CA ASP A 186 2.65 -7.22 -13.25
C ASP A 186 3.67 -6.15 -13.59
N GLY A 187 4.72 -6.54 -14.34
CA GLY A 187 5.87 -5.66 -14.56
C GLY A 187 6.46 -5.17 -13.24
N ASN A 188 6.48 -3.87 -13.04
CA ASN A 188 6.97 -3.24 -11.80
C ASN A 188 5.88 -3.01 -10.73
N LEU A 189 4.64 -3.47 -10.95
CA LEU A 189 3.58 -3.43 -9.93
C LEU A 189 3.52 -4.72 -9.13
N VAL A 190 3.49 -4.60 -7.80
CA VAL A 190 3.36 -5.72 -6.87
C VAL A 190 2.26 -5.39 -5.87
N THR A 191 1.09 -6.01 -5.98
CA THR A 191 -0.05 -5.67 -5.14
C THR A 191 -0.65 -6.89 -4.45
N GLY A 192 -1.25 -6.68 -3.28
CA GLY A 192 -1.82 -7.74 -2.46
C GLY A 192 -3.19 -7.40 -1.89
N GLN A 193 -3.98 -8.46 -1.64
CA GLN A 193 -5.38 -8.35 -1.31
C GLN A 193 -5.64 -7.74 0.07
N ASN A 194 -4.82 -8.07 1.07
CA ASN A 194 -5.01 -7.63 2.45
C ASN A 194 -3.69 -7.73 3.24
N GLN A 195 -3.76 -7.53 4.57
CA GLN A 195 -2.61 -7.60 5.47
C GLN A 195 -1.82 -8.91 5.36
N ASN A 196 -2.46 -10.04 5.01
CA ASN A 196 -1.78 -11.33 4.91
C ASN A 196 -0.78 -11.37 3.73
N ALA A 197 -1.01 -10.56 2.71
CA ALA A 197 -0.13 -10.46 1.55
C ALA A 197 1.07 -9.53 1.78
N ALA A 198 1.04 -8.66 2.79
CA ALA A 198 2.08 -7.64 3.01
C ALA A 198 3.51 -8.21 3.08
N PRO A 199 3.79 -9.34 3.79
CA PRO A 199 5.13 -9.91 3.82
C PRO A 199 5.61 -10.35 2.43
N MET A 200 4.72 -10.96 1.63
CA MET A 200 5.07 -11.44 0.29
C MET A 200 5.28 -10.29 -0.68
N VAL A 201 4.41 -9.28 -0.63
CA VAL A 201 4.53 -8.07 -1.47
C VAL A 201 5.87 -7.37 -1.18
N ALA A 202 6.21 -7.13 0.09
CA ALA A 202 7.48 -6.51 0.47
C ALA A 202 8.68 -7.33 -0.02
N ARG A 203 8.65 -8.66 0.15
CA ARG A 203 9.70 -9.56 -0.32
C ARG A 203 9.89 -9.49 -1.84
N LEU A 204 8.80 -9.58 -2.60
CA LEU A 204 8.85 -9.54 -4.07
C LEU A 204 9.38 -8.19 -4.57
N MET A 205 9.01 -7.09 -3.92
CA MET A 205 9.53 -5.77 -4.26
C MET A 205 11.06 -5.68 -4.05
N LEU A 206 11.58 -6.28 -2.97
CA LEU A 206 13.03 -6.36 -2.72
C LEU A 206 13.73 -7.27 -3.74
N GLU A 207 13.13 -8.42 -4.08
CA GLU A 207 13.69 -9.34 -5.07
C GLU A 207 13.83 -8.69 -6.46
N MET A 208 12.90 -7.78 -6.82
CA MET A 208 12.94 -7.05 -8.09
C MET A 208 14.10 -6.04 -8.18
N LEU A 209 14.62 -5.57 -7.05
CA LEU A 209 15.80 -4.68 -7.03
C LEU A 209 17.11 -5.45 -7.04
N SER A 210 17.07 -6.73 -6.69
CA SER A 210 18.29 -7.56 -6.69
C SER A 210 18.74 -7.78 -8.14
N PRO A 211 20.05 -7.58 -8.47
CA PRO A 211 20.54 -7.96 -9.79
C PRO A 211 20.21 -9.43 -10.03
N HIS A 212 19.56 -9.74 -11.13
CA HIS A 212 19.49 -11.12 -11.59
C HIS A 212 20.93 -11.53 -11.95
N ASP A 213 21.56 -12.37 -11.11
CA ASP A 213 22.79 -13.05 -11.49
C ASP A 213 22.49 -13.86 -12.76
N SER A 214 23.01 -13.35 -13.87
CA SER A 214 22.86 -13.90 -15.22
C SER A 214 23.94 -14.97 -15.45
#